data_1a9fe6c2ac9fcf7f4ec929164be2c8bc
#
_entry.id   1a9fe6c2ac9fcf7f4ec929164be2c8bc
#
_cell.length_a   1.000
_cell.length_b   1.000
_cell.length_c   1.000
_cell.angle_alpha   90.00
_cell.angle_beta   90.00
_cell.angle_gamma   90.00
#
_symmetry.space_group_name_H-M   'P 1'
#
loop_
_entity.id
_entity.type
_entity.pdbx_description
1 polymer ?
#
loop_
_entity_poly.entity_id
_entity_poly.type
_entity_poly.pdbx_seq_one_letter_code
_entity_poly.pdbx_strand_id
1 'polypeptide(L)'
;MMEETSAFFGSYEELSDGGSGDIQIIHESPESYSILSRATFDGKLVALKSLKPEYVGNPFCEGHLRKEYEIGRSLDHPNICPTLDFMNISGLGNCIVTQWIDGESLADLLQSLPDRSLSLSKRTGHRSFRRFDRLGYRSKDFITKPVTRKILLELCDALEYLHRNQIVHRDLKPGNIMITKNGQNVKLIDFGLADADWYAVLKNPAGTRDYISPEQMVGESVDCRTDIYSLGKIMQRMGVYPRIAVICAAKDCDKRYGSVSEVRSAILERERRRRWFRTALVVSVLAMTLSFSMLLPGIKTRSERRAVDSVFERTSSEIKEAGY
;
A
#
# COMPACT_ATOMS: atom_id res chain seq x y z
N MET A 1 11.62 -11.32 -24.11
CA MET A 1 10.45 -10.90 -23.31
C MET A 1 9.40 -10.10 -24.11
N MET A 2 9.66 -9.84 -25.41
CA MET A 2 8.66 -9.22 -26.34
C MET A 2 7.83 -10.24 -27.13
N GLU A 3 8.22 -11.51 -27.15
CA GLU A 3 7.51 -12.54 -27.96
C GLU A 3 6.26 -13.14 -27.27
N GLU A 4 6.18 -13.11 -25.94
CA GLU A 4 4.98 -13.64 -25.24
C GLU A 4 3.77 -12.71 -25.30
N THR A 5 3.96 -11.41 -25.53
CA THR A 5 2.86 -10.44 -25.69
C THR A 5 2.21 -10.52 -27.07
N SER A 6 2.97 -10.84 -28.13
CA SER A 6 2.41 -10.94 -29.49
C SER A 6 1.54 -12.17 -29.72
N ALA A 7 1.80 -13.28 -29.04
CA ALA A 7 0.98 -14.48 -29.10
C ALA A 7 -0.42 -14.33 -28.44
N PHE A 8 -0.57 -13.31 -27.59
CA PHE A 8 -1.85 -13.04 -26.93
C PHE A 8 -2.84 -12.30 -27.83
N PHE A 9 -2.36 -11.61 -28.88
CA PHE A 9 -3.17 -10.73 -29.74
C PHE A 9 -3.80 -11.42 -30.95
N GLY A 10 -3.41 -12.64 -31.30
CA GLY A 10 -3.89 -13.32 -32.51
C GLY A 10 -5.30 -13.89 -32.44
N SER A 11 -5.91 -13.99 -31.26
CA SER A 11 -7.17 -14.71 -31.08
C SER A 11 -8.39 -13.83 -30.76
N TYR A 12 -8.23 -12.51 -30.61
CA TYR A 12 -9.35 -11.63 -30.21
C TYR A 12 -10.25 -11.17 -31.37
N GLU A 13 -9.79 -11.23 -32.61
CA GLU A 13 -10.62 -10.85 -33.78
C GLU A 13 -11.81 -11.79 -34.05
N GLU A 14 -11.79 -13.03 -33.53
CA GLU A 14 -12.87 -14.01 -33.74
C GLU A 14 -14.03 -13.90 -32.73
N LEU A 15 -13.96 -13.02 -31.75
CA LEU A 15 -14.97 -12.92 -30.67
C LEU A 15 -16.20 -12.09 -31.04
N SER A 16 -16.28 -11.57 -32.27
CA SER A 16 -17.51 -10.91 -32.79
C SER A 16 -18.66 -11.85 -33.06
N ASP A 17 -18.44 -13.18 -33.10
CA ASP A 17 -19.44 -14.16 -33.48
C ASP A 17 -19.40 -15.41 -32.57
N GLY A 18 -20.01 -15.32 -31.39
CA GLY A 18 -20.56 -16.54 -30.78
C GLY A 18 -19.80 -17.23 -29.66
N GLY A 19 -19.21 -16.51 -28.75
CA GLY A 19 -18.75 -17.08 -27.48
C GLY A 19 -19.07 -16.16 -26.30
N SER A 20 -20.34 -16.14 -25.86
CA SER A 20 -20.70 -15.48 -24.61
C SER A 20 -20.11 -16.28 -23.44
N GLY A 21 -18.83 -16.12 -23.20
CA GLY A 21 -18.23 -16.44 -21.90
C GLY A 21 -19.06 -15.70 -20.84
N ASP A 22 -19.34 -16.38 -19.73
CA ASP A 22 -20.18 -15.91 -18.63
C ASP A 22 -19.70 -14.53 -18.15
N ILE A 23 -20.34 -13.44 -18.66
CA ILE A 23 -20.00 -12.06 -18.29
C ILE A 23 -20.73 -11.75 -17.00
N GLN A 24 -19.98 -11.46 -15.95
CA GLN A 24 -20.51 -11.15 -14.63
C GLN A 24 -20.14 -9.73 -14.23
N ILE A 25 -21.15 -8.89 -13.95
CA ILE A 25 -20.92 -7.58 -13.34
C ILE A 25 -20.36 -7.78 -11.93
N ILE A 26 -19.21 -7.16 -11.64
CA ILE A 26 -18.53 -7.25 -10.35
C ILE A 26 -18.55 -5.94 -9.56
N HIS A 27 -18.66 -4.82 -10.26
CA HIS A 27 -18.75 -3.51 -9.61
C HIS A 27 -19.55 -2.53 -10.48
N GLU A 28 -20.53 -1.90 -9.85
CA GLU A 28 -21.28 -0.80 -10.40
C GLU A 28 -21.51 0.24 -9.31
N SER A 29 -20.91 1.43 -9.47
CA SER A 29 -21.14 2.56 -8.55
C SER A 29 -22.20 3.49 -9.12
N PRO A 30 -23.22 3.91 -8.36
CA PRO A 30 -24.23 4.88 -8.83
C PRO A 30 -23.62 6.17 -9.37
N GLU A 31 -22.44 6.52 -8.91
CA GLU A 31 -21.75 7.78 -9.21
C GLU A 31 -20.73 7.65 -10.36
N SER A 32 -20.45 6.43 -10.84
CA SER A 32 -19.59 6.16 -11.99
C SER A 32 -20.40 6.08 -13.28
N TYR A 33 -19.86 6.53 -14.38
CA TYR A 33 -20.40 6.32 -15.72
C TYR A 33 -20.03 4.94 -16.31
N SER A 34 -19.17 4.19 -15.61
CA SER A 34 -18.68 2.88 -16.08
C SER A 34 -19.09 1.74 -15.16
N ILE A 35 -19.14 0.55 -15.77
CA ILE A 35 -19.37 -0.74 -15.11
C ILE A 35 -18.11 -1.58 -15.26
N LEU A 36 -17.76 -2.32 -14.20
CA LEU A 36 -16.69 -3.31 -14.24
C LEU A 36 -17.30 -4.71 -14.23
N SER A 37 -16.96 -5.49 -15.23
CA SER A 37 -17.41 -6.88 -15.38
C SER A 37 -16.21 -7.82 -15.42
N ARG A 38 -16.45 -9.09 -15.07
CA ARG A 38 -15.51 -10.19 -15.25
C ARG A 38 -15.98 -11.02 -16.43
N ALA A 39 -15.04 -11.45 -17.27
CA ALA A 39 -15.31 -12.38 -18.36
C ALA A 39 -14.19 -13.40 -18.50
N THR A 40 -14.44 -14.44 -19.29
CA THR A 40 -13.44 -15.44 -19.65
C THR A 40 -13.26 -15.41 -21.15
N PHE A 41 -12.03 -15.17 -21.60
CA PHE A 41 -11.62 -15.27 -23.00
C PHE A 41 -10.50 -16.30 -23.11
N ASP A 42 -10.64 -17.27 -23.99
CA ASP A 42 -9.68 -18.36 -24.17
C ASP A 42 -9.27 -19.06 -22.87
N GLY A 43 -10.24 -19.28 -21.97
CA GLY A 43 -9.97 -19.87 -20.66
C GLY A 43 -9.23 -18.96 -19.68
N LYS A 44 -8.94 -17.72 -20.05
CA LYS A 44 -8.29 -16.73 -19.18
C LYS A 44 -9.30 -15.71 -18.67
N LEU A 45 -9.22 -15.41 -17.37
CA LEU A 45 -10.04 -14.36 -16.78
C LEU A 45 -9.51 -12.98 -17.19
N VAL A 46 -10.43 -12.08 -17.54
CA VAL A 46 -10.17 -10.67 -17.82
C VAL A 46 -11.17 -9.80 -17.07
N ALA A 47 -10.82 -8.53 -16.88
CA ALA A 47 -11.75 -7.50 -16.45
C ALA A 47 -12.14 -6.62 -17.63
N LEU A 48 -13.43 -6.31 -17.72
CA LEU A 48 -14.02 -5.47 -18.75
C LEU A 48 -14.53 -4.19 -18.11
N LYS A 49 -14.05 -3.04 -18.58
CA LYS A 49 -14.61 -1.73 -18.19
C LYS A 49 -15.41 -1.20 -19.38
N SER A 50 -16.73 -1.08 -19.20
CA SER A 50 -17.66 -0.56 -20.20
C SER A 50 -18.42 0.65 -19.66
N LEU A 51 -19.09 1.39 -20.53
CA LEU A 51 -20.02 2.43 -20.12
C LEU A 51 -21.31 1.79 -19.60
N LYS A 52 -21.99 2.48 -18.67
CA LYS A 52 -23.38 2.15 -18.33
C LYS A 52 -24.30 2.43 -19.52
N PRO A 53 -25.41 1.70 -19.65
CA PRO A 53 -26.33 1.85 -20.78
C PRO A 53 -26.76 3.31 -21.04
N GLU A 54 -26.97 4.09 -20.00
CA GLU A 54 -27.39 5.50 -20.09
C GLU A 54 -26.30 6.43 -20.64
N TYR A 55 -25.04 6.00 -20.68
CA TYR A 55 -23.89 6.77 -21.20
C TYR A 55 -23.36 6.26 -22.54
N VAL A 56 -23.89 5.15 -23.03
CA VAL A 56 -23.53 4.62 -24.36
C VAL A 56 -24.00 5.61 -25.43
N GLY A 57 -23.12 5.93 -26.38
CA GLY A 57 -23.38 6.95 -27.41
C GLY A 57 -23.15 8.39 -26.93
N ASN A 58 -22.75 8.62 -25.67
CA ASN A 58 -22.33 9.93 -25.21
C ASN A 58 -20.87 10.18 -25.64
N PRO A 59 -20.60 11.14 -26.54
CA PRO A 59 -19.25 11.34 -27.09
C PRO A 59 -18.21 11.67 -26.04
N PHE A 60 -18.60 12.36 -24.95
CA PHE A 60 -17.73 12.71 -23.84
C PHE A 60 -17.28 11.46 -23.07
N CYS A 61 -18.25 10.59 -22.68
CA CYS A 61 -17.95 9.37 -21.95
C CYS A 61 -17.17 8.37 -22.80
N GLU A 62 -17.51 8.23 -24.07
CA GLU A 62 -16.76 7.37 -25.00
C GLU A 62 -15.35 7.88 -25.27
N GLY A 63 -15.19 9.21 -25.42
CA GLY A 63 -13.88 9.81 -25.54
C GLY A 63 -12.98 9.57 -24.33
N HIS A 64 -13.55 9.63 -23.11
CA HIS A 64 -12.82 9.31 -21.88
C HIS A 64 -12.43 7.83 -21.80
N LEU A 65 -13.34 6.93 -22.11
CA LEU A 65 -13.06 5.50 -22.15
C LEU A 65 -11.94 5.17 -23.14
N ARG A 66 -11.96 5.82 -24.31
CA ARG A 66 -10.95 5.63 -25.35
C ARG A 66 -9.58 6.16 -24.91
N LYS A 67 -9.52 7.36 -24.32
CA LYS A 67 -8.28 7.93 -23.78
C LYS A 67 -7.68 7.07 -22.65
N GLU A 68 -8.52 6.58 -21.75
CA GLU A 68 -8.09 5.67 -20.68
C GLU A 68 -7.42 4.41 -21.25
N TYR A 69 -8.01 3.84 -22.31
CA TYR A 69 -7.40 2.73 -23.04
C TYR A 69 -6.04 3.10 -23.64
N GLU A 70 -5.95 4.23 -24.34
CA GLU A 70 -4.73 4.68 -24.99
C GLU A 70 -3.58 4.89 -23.99
N ILE A 71 -3.88 5.49 -22.83
CA ILE A 71 -2.92 5.63 -21.74
C ILE A 71 -2.53 4.24 -21.23
N GLY A 72 -3.50 3.42 -20.82
CA GLY A 72 -3.25 2.12 -20.22
C GLY A 72 -2.45 1.17 -21.11
N ARG A 73 -2.73 1.22 -22.44
CA ARG A 73 -2.02 0.42 -23.44
C ARG A 73 -0.55 0.81 -23.60
N SER A 74 -0.20 2.06 -23.35
CA SER A 74 1.18 2.55 -23.45
C SER A 74 2.05 2.16 -22.25
N LEU A 75 1.45 1.62 -21.19
CA LEU A 75 2.11 1.34 -19.91
C LEU A 75 2.55 -0.13 -19.83
N ASP A 76 3.83 -0.34 -19.52
CA ASP A 76 4.40 -1.66 -19.23
C ASP A 76 5.23 -1.59 -17.94
N HIS A 77 4.62 -2.00 -16.83
CA HIS A 77 5.27 -1.97 -15.52
C HIS A 77 4.69 -3.06 -14.59
N PRO A 78 5.53 -3.78 -13.81
CA PRO A 78 5.07 -4.89 -12.96
C PRO A 78 4.02 -4.51 -11.92
N ASN A 79 3.97 -3.24 -11.50
CA ASN A 79 3.02 -2.75 -10.50
C ASN A 79 1.86 -1.94 -11.12
N ILE A 80 1.67 -2.02 -12.43
CA ILE A 80 0.53 -1.48 -13.16
C ILE A 80 -0.27 -2.64 -13.75
N CYS A 81 -1.59 -2.51 -13.78
CA CYS A 81 -2.45 -3.50 -14.42
C CYS A 81 -2.31 -3.39 -15.94
N PRO A 82 -1.93 -4.46 -16.67
CA PRO A 82 -1.85 -4.43 -18.11
C PRO A 82 -3.22 -4.18 -18.75
N THR A 83 -3.29 -3.23 -19.66
CA THR A 83 -4.40 -3.02 -20.58
C THR A 83 -4.15 -3.86 -21.82
N LEU A 84 -5.05 -4.80 -22.10
CA LEU A 84 -4.87 -5.81 -23.15
C LEU A 84 -5.41 -5.34 -24.48
N ASP A 85 -6.69 -4.89 -24.50
CA ASP A 85 -7.38 -4.55 -25.73
C ASP A 85 -8.52 -3.55 -25.52
N PHE A 86 -9.07 -3.06 -26.67
CA PHE A 86 -10.29 -2.25 -26.73
C PHE A 86 -11.21 -2.82 -27.78
N MET A 87 -12.34 -3.36 -27.37
CA MET A 87 -13.24 -4.07 -28.25
C MET A 87 -14.70 -3.71 -28.01
N ASN A 88 -15.53 -3.92 -29.04
CA ASN A 88 -16.97 -3.80 -28.92
C ASN A 88 -17.56 -5.18 -28.58
N ILE A 89 -18.24 -5.27 -27.44
CA ILE A 89 -18.85 -6.53 -26.97
C ILE A 89 -20.37 -6.39 -27.02
N SER A 90 -21.02 -7.38 -27.61
CA SER A 90 -22.49 -7.42 -27.71
C SER A 90 -23.11 -7.29 -26.30
N GLY A 91 -24.03 -6.35 -26.15
CA GLY A 91 -24.72 -6.06 -24.89
C GLY A 91 -23.97 -5.15 -23.93
N LEU A 92 -22.66 -4.87 -24.12
CA LEU A 92 -21.86 -3.96 -23.29
C LEU A 92 -21.35 -2.73 -24.05
N GLY A 93 -21.34 -2.78 -25.41
CA GLY A 93 -20.73 -1.73 -26.21
C GLY A 93 -19.20 -1.74 -26.16
N ASN A 94 -18.58 -0.56 -26.26
CA ASN A 94 -17.13 -0.42 -26.22
C ASN A 94 -16.58 -0.74 -24.81
N CYS A 95 -15.58 -1.64 -24.75
CA CYS A 95 -14.97 -2.11 -23.51
C CYS A 95 -13.46 -1.96 -23.55
N ILE A 96 -12.87 -1.52 -22.46
CA ILE A 96 -11.45 -1.73 -22.17
C ILE A 96 -11.29 -3.12 -21.57
N VAL A 97 -10.40 -3.92 -22.13
CA VAL A 97 -10.04 -5.25 -21.63
C VAL A 97 -8.74 -5.13 -20.86
N THR A 98 -8.74 -5.53 -19.60
CA THR A 98 -7.54 -5.53 -18.75
C THR A 98 -7.29 -6.92 -18.15
N GLN A 99 -6.07 -7.18 -17.75
CA GLN A 99 -5.72 -8.41 -17.04
C GLN A 99 -6.56 -8.54 -15.77
N TRP A 100 -7.12 -9.73 -15.54
CA TRP A 100 -7.75 -10.05 -14.25
C TRP A 100 -6.70 -10.12 -13.15
N ILE A 101 -6.94 -9.41 -12.05
CA ILE A 101 -6.08 -9.45 -10.86
C ILE A 101 -6.77 -10.29 -9.79
N ASP A 102 -6.21 -11.47 -9.49
CA ASP A 102 -6.65 -12.25 -8.33
C ASP A 102 -6.12 -11.62 -7.06
N GLY A 103 -6.91 -10.77 -6.47
CA GLY A 103 -6.52 -9.94 -5.33
C GLY A 103 -7.72 -9.21 -4.71
N GLU A 104 -7.40 -8.33 -3.76
CA GLU A 104 -8.36 -7.45 -3.11
C GLU A 104 -7.88 -6.00 -3.25
N SER A 105 -8.82 -5.05 -3.26
CA SER A 105 -8.43 -3.65 -3.23
C SER A 105 -7.84 -3.26 -1.86
N LEU A 106 -6.93 -2.30 -1.85
CA LEU A 106 -6.42 -1.75 -0.60
C LEU A 106 -7.57 -1.12 0.23
N ALA A 107 -8.66 -0.66 -0.40
CA ALA A 107 -9.83 -0.15 0.28
C ALA A 107 -10.52 -1.25 1.11
N ASP A 108 -10.76 -2.42 0.52
CA ASP A 108 -11.38 -3.56 1.19
C ASP A 108 -10.51 -4.07 2.35
N LEU A 109 -9.19 -4.16 2.10
CA LEU A 109 -8.22 -4.53 3.13
C LEU A 109 -8.23 -3.55 4.30
N LEU A 110 -8.33 -2.24 4.04
CA LEU A 110 -8.39 -1.22 5.09
C LEU A 110 -9.72 -1.21 5.85
N GLN A 111 -10.83 -1.55 5.21
CA GLN A 111 -12.14 -1.69 5.86
C GLN A 111 -12.21 -2.92 6.77
N SER A 112 -11.51 -3.99 6.41
CA SER A 112 -11.45 -5.21 7.21
C SER A 112 -10.62 -5.05 8.51
N LEU A 113 -9.85 -3.96 8.65
CA LEU A 113 -9.08 -3.67 9.85
C LEU A 113 -9.98 -3.06 10.94
N PRO A 114 -9.86 -3.48 12.21
CA PRO A 114 -10.58 -2.85 13.30
C PRO A 114 -10.17 -1.39 13.46
N ASP A 115 -11.17 -0.53 13.58
CA ASP A 115 -10.97 0.91 13.73
C ASP A 115 -10.08 1.22 14.95
N ARG A 116 -8.89 1.76 14.71
CA ARG A 116 -7.94 2.15 15.76
C ARG A 116 -8.34 3.40 16.52
N SER A 117 -9.30 4.17 16.02
CA SER A 117 -9.76 5.43 16.65
C SER A 117 -10.63 5.17 17.89
N LEU A 118 -11.24 3.99 18.00
CA LEU A 118 -12.14 3.64 19.10
C LEU A 118 -11.46 2.99 20.32
N SER A 119 -10.15 2.78 20.31
CA SER A 119 -9.46 2.08 21.43
C SER A 119 -9.12 2.97 22.62
N LEU A 120 -9.44 4.26 22.60
CA LEU A 120 -9.23 5.20 23.73
C LEU A 120 -10.50 5.54 24.51
N SER A 121 -11.66 5.05 24.12
CA SER A 121 -12.91 5.28 24.86
C SER A 121 -13.70 3.99 25.03
N LYS A 122 -13.79 3.57 26.31
CA LYS A 122 -14.72 2.58 26.89
C LYS A 122 -14.37 1.09 26.76
N ARG A 123 -13.75 0.60 27.84
CA ARG A 123 -13.98 -0.76 28.38
C ARG A 123 -15.47 -0.97 28.65
N THR A 124 -16.22 -1.43 27.69
CA THR A 124 -17.51 -2.09 27.93
C THR A 124 -17.63 -3.25 26.95
N GLY A 125 -17.85 -4.43 27.53
CA GLY A 125 -17.85 -5.70 26.83
C GLY A 125 -19.00 -5.81 25.84
N HIS A 126 -18.66 -5.93 24.59
CA HIS A 126 -19.48 -6.60 23.59
C HIS A 126 -18.56 -7.47 22.72
N ARG A 127 -18.83 -8.79 22.77
CA ARG A 127 -18.22 -9.78 21.89
C ARG A 127 -18.59 -9.42 20.45
N SER A 128 -17.68 -8.75 19.73
CA SER A 128 -17.84 -8.56 18.28
C SER A 128 -17.62 -9.91 17.58
N PHE A 129 -18.64 -10.33 16.85
CA PHE A 129 -18.64 -11.48 15.96
C PHE A 129 -17.40 -11.45 15.06
N ARG A 130 -16.59 -12.49 15.15
CA ARG A 130 -15.46 -12.71 14.24
C ARG A 130 -16.01 -13.15 12.88
N ARG A 131 -15.97 -12.26 11.90
CA ARG A 131 -16.23 -12.62 10.51
C ARG A 131 -15.01 -13.43 10.03
N PHE A 132 -15.21 -14.72 9.82
CA PHE A 132 -14.27 -15.58 9.14
C PHE A 132 -14.41 -15.28 7.65
N ASP A 133 -13.40 -14.67 7.03
CA ASP A 133 -13.34 -14.59 5.58
C ASP A 133 -13.14 -15.99 5.00
N ARG A 134 -13.79 -16.24 3.85
CA ARG A 134 -13.78 -17.54 3.13
C ARG A 134 -12.39 -18.09 2.79
N LEU A 135 -11.33 -17.34 3.06
CA LEU A 135 -9.94 -17.66 2.73
C LEU A 135 -9.08 -18.06 3.93
N GLY A 136 -9.63 -18.15 5.15
CA GLY A 136 -8.88 -18.63 6.33
C GLY A 136 -7.76 -17.73 6.84
N TYR A 137 -7.51 -16.58 6.24
CA TYR A 137 -6.54 -15.60 6.72
C TYR A 137 -7.21 -14.58 7.64
N ARG A 138 -6.63 -14.37 8.81
CA ARG A 138 -7.00 -13.26 9.69
C ARG A 138 -6.54 -11.95 9.03
N SER A 139 -7.45 -11.05 8.72
CA SER A 139 -7.16 -9.72 8.16
C SER A 139 -6.13 -8.91 8.98
N LYS A 140 -5.93 -9.22 10.26
CA LYS A 140 -4.88 -8.64 11.11
C LYS A 140 -3.46 -9.08 10.75
N ASP A 141 -3.30 -10.24 10.13
CA ASP A 141 -1.99 -10.82 9.80
C ASP A 141 -1.55 -10.40 8.39
N PHE A 142 -2.48 -9.97 7.55
CA PHE A 142 -2.22 -9.61 6.17
C PHE A 142 -1.47 -8.27 6.02
N ILE A 143 -1.78 -7.26 6.83
CA ILE A 143 -1.07 -5.96 6.80
C ILE A 143 -0.01 -5.92 7.92
N THR A 144 0.99 -6.75 7.81
CA THR A 144 2.19 -6.66 8.65
C THR A 144 3.08 -5.49 8.21
N LYS A 145 3.99 -5.04 9.07
CA LYS A 145 4.95 -3.96 8.71
C LYS A 145 5.76 -4.24 7.45
N PRO A 146 6.27 -5.47 7.20
CA PRO A 146 6.94 -5.81 5.95
C PRO A 146 6.05 -5.65 4.72
N VAL A 147 4.80 -6.13 4.79
CA VAL A 147 3.82 -6.04 3.69
C VAL A 147 3.46 -4.58 3.39
N THR A 148 3.17 -3.80 4.43
CA THR A 148 2.91 -2.36 4.29
C THR A 148 4.05 -1.62 3.60
N ARG A 149 5.29 -1.94 4.00
CA ARG A 149 6.48 -1.36 3.38
C ARG A 149 6.58 -1.76 1.91
N LYS A 150 6.36 -3.04 1.59
CA LYS A 150 6.37 -3.55 0.22
C LYS A 150 5.33 -2.80 -0.63
N ILE A 151 4.08 -2.73 -0.17
CA ILE A 151 2.99 -2.01 -0.85
C ILE A 151 3.39 -0.57 -1.17
N LEU A 152 3.93 0.17 -0.20
CA LEU A 152 4.29 1.57 -0.42
C LEU A 152 5.48 1.74 -1.38
N LEU A 153 6.48 0.85 -1.33
CA LEU A 153 7.61 0.92 -2.25
C LEU A 153 7.20 0.57 -3.68
N GLU A 154 6.41 -0.48 -3.88
CA GLU A 154 5.88 -0.86 -5.18
C GLU A 154 4.94 0.20 -5.76
N LEU A 155 4.13 0.85 -4.89
CA LEU A 155 3.31 1.99 -5.30
C LEU A 155 4.17 3.19 -5.72
N CYS A 156 5.25 3.47 -4.99
CA CYS A 156 6.21 4.50 -5.41
C CYS A 156 6.87 4.15 -6.74
N ASP A 157 7.23 2.88 -6.97
CA ASP A 157 7.85 2.44 -8.23
C ASP A 157 6.87 2.62 -9.41
N ALA A 158 5.58 2.27 -9.24
CA ALA A 158 4.54 2.50 -10.25
C ALA A 158 4.34 4.00 -10.56
N LEU A 159 4.22 4.84 -9.53
CA LEU A 159 4.02 6.28 -9.70
C LEU A 159 5.26 6.95 -10.31
N GLU A 160 6.46 6.53 -9.93
CA GLU A 160 7.70 7.04 -10.53
C GLU A 160 7.77 6.71 -12.02
N TYR A 161 7.33 5.50 -12.42
CA TYR A 161 7.23 5.10 -13.82
C TYR A 161 6.22 5.98 -14.58
N LEU A 162 5.02 6.23 -14.04
CA LEU A 162 4.02 7.12 -14.63
C LEU A 162 4.59 8.55 -14.83
N HIS A 163 5.18 9.12 -13.77
CA HIS A 163 5.69 10.49 -13.79
C HIS A 163 6.85 10.66 -14.79
N ARG A 164 7.71 9.65 -14.96
CA ARG A 164 8.76 9.65 -16.00
C ARG A 164 8.18 9.66 -17.43
N ASN A 165 7.00 9.06 -17.60
CA ASN A 165 6.26 9.10 -18.87
C ASN A 165 5.32 10.32 -18.97
N GLN A 166 5.49 11.33 -18.09
CA GLN A 166 4.69 12.55 -18.05
C GLN A 166 3.19 12.31 -17.80
N ILE A 167 2.85 11.20 -17.16
CA ILE A 167 1.49 10.82 -16.78
C ILE A 167 1.31 11.05 -15.28
N VAL A 168 0.31 11.86 -14.92
CA VAL A 168 -0.14 12.07 -13.54
C VAL A 168 -1.43 11.26 -13.35
N HIS A 169 -1.51 10.43 -12.33
CA HIS A 169 -2.64 9.51 -12.13
C HIS A 169 -3.95 10.24 -11.77
N ARG A 170 -3.88 11.27 -10.94
CA ARG A 170 -4.97 12.18 -10.51
C ARG A 170 -6.11 11.55 -9.72
N ASP A 171 -6.30 10.24 -9.74
CA ASP A 171 -7.31 9.51 -8.93
C ASP A 171 -6.68 8.40 -8.08
N LEU A 172 -5.53 8.70 -7.47
CA LEU A 172 -4.85 7.74 -6.60
C LEU A 172 -5.63 7.60 -5.29
N LYS A 173 -6.25 6.44 -5.09
CA LYS A 173 -7.04 6.09 -3.89
C LYS A 173 -6.91 4.60 -3.59
N PRO A 174 -7.24 4.15 -2.35
CA PRO A 174 -7.14 2.74 -1.99
C PRO A 174 -7.95 1.80 -2.90
N GLY A 175 -9.08 2.27 -3.46
CA GLY A 175 -9.88 1.47 -4.39
C GLY A 175 -9.18 1.17 -5.71
N ASN A 176 -8.26 2.04 -6.14
CA ASN A 176 -7.50 1.89 -7.38
C ASN A 176 -6.16 1.16 -7.19
N ILE A 177 -5.93 0.57 -6.02
CA ILE A 177 -4.72 -0.18 -5.68
C ILE A 177 -5.13 -1.61 -5.34
N MET A 178 -4.86 -2.56 -6.25
CA MET A 178 -5.09 -3.97 -6.02
C MET A 178 -3.86 -4.61 -5.39
N ILE A 179 -4.09 -5.52 -4.45
CA ILE A 179 -3.05 -6.33 -3.80
C ILE A 179 -3.30 -7.78 -4.18
N THR A 180 -2.37 -8.38 -4.92
CA THR A 180 -2.51 -9.75 -5.39
C THR A 180 -2.47 -10.74 -4.23
N LYS A 181 -3.25 -11.83 -4.30
CA LYS A 181 -3.20 -12.93 -3.31
C LYS A 181 -1.85 -13.63 -3.34
N ASN A 182 -1.31 -13.84 -4.54
CA ASN A 182 0.00 -14.44 -4.71
C ASN A 182 1.09 -13.37 -4.64
N GLY A 183 1.93 -13.43 -3.62
CA GLY A 183 3.07 -12.53 -3.45
C GLY A 183 2.75 -11.14 -2.91
N GLN A 184 1.48 -10.78 -2.71
CA GLN A 184 1.05 -9.48 -2.17
C GLN A 184 1.66 -8.30 -2.96
N ASN A 185 1.65 -8.41 -4.30
CA ASN A 185 2.18 -7.38 -5.19
C ASN A 185 1.11 -6.31 -5.46
N VAL A 186 1.53 -5.07 -5.55
CA VAL A 186 0.68 -3.95 -5.97
C VAL A 186 0.41 -4.03 -7.46
N LYS A 187 -0.84 -3.79 -7.84
CA LYS A 187 -1.27 -3.50 -9.19
C LYS A 187 -2.13 -2.24 -9.17
N LEU A 188 -1.59 -1.14 -9.71
CA LEU A 188 -2.32 0.10 -9.88
C LEU A 188 -3.28 -0.06 -11.06
N ILE A 189 -4.53 0.32 -10.84
CA ILE A 189 -5.61 0.22 -11.83
C ILE A 189 -6.24 1.59 -12.05
N ASP A 190 -6.99 1.72 -13.16
CA ASP A 190 -7.82 2.88 -13.47
C ASP A 190 -7.05 4.18 -13.74
N PHE A 191 -6.93 4.52 -15.03
CA PHE A 191 -6.26 5.74 -15.52
C PHE A 191 -7.26 6.75 -16.11
N GLY A 192 -8.55 6.60 -15.79
CA GLY A 192 -9.64 7.39 -16.37
C GLY A 192 -9.55 8.90 -16.12
N LEU A 193 -8.81 9.34 -15.12
CA LEU A 193 -8.60 10.75 -14.82
C LEU A 193 -7.19 11.26 -15.16
N ALA A 194 -6.30 10.41 -15.68
CA ALA A 194 -4.91 10.78 -15.95
C ALA A 194 -4.77 11.96 -16.95
N ASP A 195 -5.77 12.14 -17.81
CA ASP A 195 -5.84 13.28 -18.79
C ASP A 195 -7.17 14.07 -18.68
N ALA A 196 -7.95 13.90 -17.59
CA ALA A 196 -9.25 14.51 -17.47
C ALA A 196 -9.16 16.00 -17.07
N ASP A 197 -9.94 16.83 -17.78
CA ASP A 197 -10.24 18.17 -17.34
C ASP A 197 -10.93 18.16 -15.97
N TRP A 198 -10.65 19.14 -15.11
CA TRP A 198 -11.10 19.28 -13.72
C TRP A 198 -12.61 19.08 -13.50
N TYR A 199 -13.46 19.22 -14.51
CA TYR A 199 -14.91 19.01 -14.45
C TYR A 199 -15.31 17.57 -14.04
N ALA A 200 -14.51 16.57 -14.35
CA ALA A 200 -14.76 15.19 -13.94
C ALA A 200 -14.54 14.98 -12.43
N VAL A 201 -13.66 15.77 -11.82
CA VAL A 201 -13.33 15.71 -10.40
C VAL A 201 -14.48 16.16 -9.51
N LEU A 202 -15.31 17.10 -9.96
CA LEU A 202 -16.44 17.64 -9.18
C LEU A 202 -17.60 16.65 -9.01
N LYS A 203 -17.68 15.59 -9.83
CA LYS A 203 -18.72 14.54 -9.74
C LYS A 203 -18.29 13.34 -8.89
N ASN A 204 -17.08 13.37 -8.32
CA ASN A 204 -16.59 12.23 -7.54
C ASN A 204 -17.32 12.05 -6.20
N PRO A 205 -17.59 10.79 -5.80
CA PRO A 205 -18.27 10.45 -4.56
C PRO A 205 -17.60 11.01 -3.32
N ALA A 206 -18.38 11.24 -2.27
CA ALA A 206 -17.92 11.82 -1.02
C ALA A 206 -16.67 11.15 -0.43
N GLY A 207 -16.53 9.83 -0.60
CA GLY A 207 -15.35 9.07 -0.12
C GLY A 207 -14.07 9.28 -0.93
N THR A 208 -14.16 9.72 -2.19
CA THR A 208 -13.00 10.00 -3.05
C THR A 208 -12.39 11.36 -2.72
N ARG A 209 -13.18 12.32 -2.21
CA ARG A 209 -12.72 13.68 -1.88
C ARG A 209 -11.57 13.72 -0.87
N ASP A 210 -11.44 12.73 -0.01
CA ASP A 210 -10.36 12.66 0.98
C ASP A 210 -8.96 12.52 0.35
N TYR A 211 -8.87 12.02 -0.88
CA TYR A 211 -7.62 11.78 -1.59
C TYR A 211 -7.31 12.84 -2.65
N ILE A 212 -8.28 13.69 -3.00
CA ILE A 212 -8.13 14.76 -4.00
C ILE A 212 -7.27 15.87 -3.41
N SER A 213 -6.28 16.32 -4.15
CA SER A 213 -5.41 17.41 -3.72
C SER A 213 -6.12 18.77 -3.74
N PRO A 214 -5.70 19.74 -2.90
CA PRO A 214 -6.32 21.07 -2.87
C PRO A 214 -6.33 21.77 -4.23
N GLU A 215 -5.22 21.70 -4.99
CA GLU A 215 -5.11 22.28 -6.33
C GLU A 215 -6.09 21.65 -7.32
N GLN A 216 -6.34 20.34 -7.24
CA GLN A 216 -7.38 19.69 -8.04
C GLN A 216 -8.79 20.19 -7.67
N MET A 217 -9.06 20.42 -6.38
CA MET A 217 -10.38 20.89 -5.93
C MET A 217 -10.72 22.28 -6.45
N VAL A 218 -9.72 23.13 -6.65
CA VAL A 218 -9.92 24.51 -7.14
C VAL A 218 -9.67 24.65 -8.64
N GLY A 219 -9.34 23.55 -9.32
CA GLY A 219 -9.14 23.54 -10.78
C GLY A 219 -7.85 24.22 -11.25
N GLU A 220 -6.84 24.28 -10.38
CA GLU A 220 -5.50 24.74 -10.74
C GLU A 220 -4.75 23.70 -11.56
N SER A 221 -3.65 24.13 -12.21
CA SER A 221 -2.76 23.20 -12.92
C SER A 221 -2.17 22.18 -11.95
N VAL A 222 -2.25 20.91 -12.32
CA VAL A 222 -1.75 19.79 -11.51
C VAL A 222 -0.46 19.23 -12.09
N ASP A 223 0.47 18.85 -11.22
CA ASP A 223 1.68 18.12 -11.56
C ASP A 223 1.79 16.81 -10.77
N CYS A 224 2.93 16.14 -10.82
CA CYS A 224 3.18 14.88 -10.11
C CYS A 224 2.99 14.96 -8.57
N ARG A 225 3.07 16.16 -7.98
CA ARG A 225 2.88 16.39 -6.53
C ARG A 225 1.43 16.20 -6.08
N THR A 226 0.49 16.18 -7.01
CA THR A 226 -0.91 15.79 -6.79
C THR A 226 -1.01 14.32 -6.35
N ASP A 227 -0.32 13.41 -7.05
CA ASP A 227 -0.27 11.99 -6.66
C ASP A 227 0.49 11.79 -5.34
N ILE A 228 1.50 12.63 -5.07
CA ILE A 228 2.21 12.63 -3.78
C ILE A 228 1.26 13.00 -2.62
N TYR A 229 0.35 13.97 -2.83
CA TYR A 229 -0.67 14.28 -1.84
C TYR A 229 -1.56 13.08 -1.55
N SER A 230 -2.10 12.45 -2.59
CA SER A 230 -2.94 11.26 -2.49
C SER A 230 -2.22 10.09 -1.80
N LEU A 231 -0.93 9.87 -2.14
CA LEU A 231 -0.07 8.90 -1.47
C LEU A 231 0.09 9.21 0.03
N GLY A 232 0.25 10.48 0.39
CA GLY A 232 0.29 10.93 1.78
C GLY A 232 -1.00 10.61 2.54
N LYS A 233 -2.15 10.82 1.92
CA LYS A 233 -3.48 10.48 2.48
C LYS A 233 -3.65 8.97 2.66
N ILE A 234 -3.17 8.17 1.71
CA ILE A 234 -3.13 6.70 1.82
C ILE A 234 -2.27 6.28 3.01
N MET A 235 -1.06 6.84 3.15
CA MET A 235 -0.19 6.58 4.30
C MET A 235 -0.85 6.93 5.64
N GLN A 236 -1.58 8.06 5.70
CA GLN A 236 -2.33 8.48 6.90
C GLN A 236 -3.43 7.47 7.22
N ARG A 237 -4.19 7.02 6.22
CA ARG A 237 -5.25 6.01 6.39
C ARG A 237 -4.70 4.66 6.84
N MET A 238 -3.52 4.26 6.34
CA MET A 238 -2.79 3.06 6.78
C MET A 238 -2.17 3.22 8.17
N GLY A 239 -2.04 4.43 8.71
CA GLY A 239 -1.41 4.71 9.99
C GLY A 239 0.11 4.48 9.99
N VAL A 240 0.78 4.70 8.84
CA VAL A 240 2.20 4.41 8.66
C VAL A 240 3.00 5.64 8.25
N TYR A 241 4.28 5.67 8.62
CA TYR A 241 5.21 6.76 8.31
C TYR A 241 4.65 8.17 8.56
N PRO A 242 4.08 8.49 9.76
CA PRO A 242 3.28 9.69 9.98
C PRO A 242 3.99 11.00 9.61
N ARG A 243 5.31 11.10 9.83
CA ARG A 243 6.08 12.30 9.46
C ARG A 243 6.18 12.49 7.94
N ILE A 244 6.40 11.40 7.19
CA ILE A 244 6.45 11.43 5.73
C ILE A 244 5.05 11.72 5.17
N ALA A 245 4.04 11.04 5.71
CA ALA A 245 2.64 11.22 5.30
C ALA A 245 2.15 12.67 5.47
N VAL A 246 2.56 13.36 6.56
CA VAL A 246 2.21 14.77 6.78
C VAL A 246 2.87 15.68 5.74
N ILE A 247 4.12 15.45 5.38
CA ILE A 247 4.81 16.23 4.34
C ILE A 247 4.15 15.98 2.98
N CYS A 248 3.92 14.71 2.62
CA CYS A 248 3.22 14.38 1.37
C CYS A 248 1.85 15.06 1.27
N ALA A 249 1.04 15.01 2.34
CA ALA A 249 -0.31 15.56 2.38
C ALA A 249 -0.38 17.04 2.80
N ALA A 250 0.71 17.80 2.63
CA ALA A 250 0.69 19.24 2.86
C ALA A 250 -0.28 19.93 1.89
N LYS A 251 -1.06 20.91 2.39
CA LYS A 251 -2.01 21.64 1.54
C LYS A 251 -1.29 22.46 0.48
N ASP A 252 -0.21 23.09 0.86
CA ASP A 252 0.69 23.83 -0.02
C ASP A 252 1.56 22.84 -0.79
N CYS A 253 1.46 22.87 -2.13
CA CYS A 253 2.16 21.98 -3.03
C CYS A 253 3.68 22.08 -2.87
N ASP A 254 4.21 23.30 -2.64
CA ASP A 254 5.66 23.54 -2.51
C ASP A 254 6.25 22.99 -1.20
N LYS A 255 5.41 22.67 -0.23
CA LYS A 255 5.82 22.02 1.03
C LYS A 255 5.82 20.50 0.97
N ARG A 256 5.42 19.90 -0.14
CA ARG A 256 5.49 18.47 -0.38
C ARG A 256 6.89 18.07 -0.88
N TYR A 257 7.13 16.77 -0.94
CA TYR A 257 8.27 16.25 -1.70
C TYR A 257 8.12 16.65 -3.17
N GLY A 258 9.23 16.94 -3.82
CA GLY A 258 9.26 17.34 -5.25
C GLY A 258 9.02 16.16 -6.19
N SER A 259 9.30 14.93 -5.74
CA SER A 259 9.14 13.72 -6.54
C SER A 259 8.78 12.50 -5.67
N VAL A 260 8.21 11.48 -6.31
CA VAL A 260 7.93 10.19 -5.64
C VAL A 260 9.23 9.48 -5.25
N SER A 261 10.31 9.65 -6.00
CA SER A 261 11.62 9.08 -5.64
C SER A 261 12.19 9.67 -4.33
N GLU A 262 11.91 10.94 -4.02
CA GLU A 262 12.22 11.51 -2.71
C GLU A 262 11.40 10.86 -1.59
N VAL A 263 10.10 10.64 -1.81
CA VAL A 263 9.24 9.94 -0.85
C VAL A 263 9.77 8.52 -0.59
N ARG A 264 10.10 7.79 -1.66
CA ARG A 264 10.70 6.45 -1.60
C ARG A 264 11.99 6.45 -0.80
N SER A 265 12.87 7.39 -1.07
CA SER A 265 14.15 7.57 -0.37
C SER A 265 13.95 7.86 1.12
N ALA A 266 13.00 8.72 1.47
CA ALA A 266 12.66 9.03 2.86
C ALA A 266 12.14 7.80 3.62
N ILE A 267 11.33 6.94 2.98
CA ILE A 267 10.86 5.67 3.55
C ILE A 267 12.05 4.73 3.83
N LEU A 268 12.93 4.55 2.85
CA LEU A 268 14.10 3.67 2.94
C LEU A 268 15.09 4.14 4.00
N GLU A 269 15.35 5.45 4.05
CA GLU A 269 16.26 6.04 5.04
C GLU A 269 15.72 5.88 6.47
N ARG A 270 14.42 6.11 6.68
CA ARG A 270 13.79 5.89 7.97
C ARG A 270 13.92 4.43 8.42
N GLU A 271 13.74 3.47 7.53
CA GLU A 271 13.90 2.05 7.83
C GLU A 271 15.36 1.68 8.10
N ARG A 272 16.31 2.27 7.37
CA ARG A 272 17.74 2.11 7.62
C ARG A 272 18.13 2.63 9.00
N ARG A 273 17.74 3.86 9.37
CA ARG A 273 17.97 4.44 10.69
C ARG A 273 17.38 3.56 11.79
N ARG A 274 16.14 3.08 11.62
CA ARG A 274 15.47 2.21 12.58
C ARG A 274 16.20 0.87 12.78
N ARG A 275 16.71 0.26 11.71
CA ARG A 275 17.55 -0.95 11.80
C ARG A 275 18.83 -0.67 12.55
N TRP A 276 19.52 0.40 12.18
CA TRP A 276 20.76 0.81 12.86
C TRP A 276 20.57 1.02 14.36
N PHE A 277 19.54 1.75 14.78
CA PHE A 277 19.23 1.93 16.21
C PHE A 277 18.95 0.62 16.94
N ARG A 278 18.26 -0.33 16.30
CA ARG A 278 17.99 -1.65 16.90
C ARG A 278 19.27 -2.45 17.06
N THR A 279 20.14 -2.49 16.06
CA THR A 279 21.43 -3.18 16.15
C THR A 279 22.35 -2.53 17.18
N ALA A 280 22.44 -1.20 17.22
CA ALA A 280 23.21 -0.47 18.22
C ALA A 280 22.69 -0.76 19.65
N LEU A 281 21.37 -0.80 19.84
CA LEU A 281 20.78 -1.15 21.15
C LEU A 281 21.14 -2.58 21.57
N VAL A 282 21.03 -3.56 20.67
CA VAL A 282 21.40 -4.95 20.96
C VAL A 282 22.87 -5.06 21.32
N VAL A 283 23.75 -4.43 20.55
CA VAL A 283 25.20 -4.40 20.84
C VAL A 283 25.49 -3.76 22.19
N SER A 284 24.84 -2.65 22.50
CA SER A 284 24.98 -1.95 23.79
C SER A 284 24.54 -2.81 24.97
N VAL A 285 23.40 -3.52 24.84
CA VAL A 285 22.93 -4.45 25.89
C VAL A 285 23.91 -5.60 26.09
N LEU A 286 24.39 -6.21 24.98
CA LEU A 286 25.39 -7.27 25.06
C LEU A 286 26.70 -6.79 25.71
N ALA A 287 27.18 -5.59 25.38
CA ALA A 287 28.37 -5.03 26.01
C ALA A 287 28.17 -4.79 27.52
N MET A 288 26.99 -4.29 27.92
CA MET A 288 26.67 -4.12 29.35
C MET A 288 26.61 -5.45 30.10
N THR A 289 25.98 -6.50 29.51
CA THR A 289 25.92 -7.82 30.14
C THR A 289 27.30 -8.46 30.28
N LEU A 290 28.16 -8.33 29.28
CA LEU A 290 29.54 -8.80 29.35
C LEU A 290 30.35 -8.05 30.41
N SER A 291 30.24 -6.73 30.49
CA SER A 291 30.91 -5.90 31.50
C SER A 291 30.44 -6.27 32.90
N PHE A 292 29.15 -6.48 33.10
CA PHE A 292 28.56 -6.91 34.36
C PHE A 292 29.04 -8.32 34.77
N SER A 293 29.11 -9.25 33.84
CA SER A 293 29.61 -10.61 34.11
C SER A 293 31.07 -10.65 34.48
N MET A 294 31.90 -9.71 33.98
CA MET A 294 33.29 -9.59 34.38
C MET A 294 33.50 -8.94 35.74
N LEU A 295 32.57 -8.08 36.18
CA LEU A 295 32.62 -7.45 37.52
C LEU A 295 32.18 -8.40 38.64
N LEU A 296 31.27 -9.34 38.39
CA LEU A 296 30.76 -10.28 39.39
C LEU A 296 31.86 -11.12 40.09
N PRO A 297 32.82 -11.73 39.41
CA PRO A 297 33.90 -12.47 40.08
C PRO A 297 34.77 -11.57 40.98
N GLY A 298 35.02 -10.32 40.55
CA GLY A 298 35.78 -9.35 41.35
C GLY A 298 35.06 -8.91 42.63
N ILE A 299 33.77 -8.84 42.61
CA ILE A 299 32.92 -8.52 43.79
C ILE A 299 32.92 -9.73 44.76
N LYS A 300 32.76 -10.95 44.20
CA LYS A 300 32.73 -12.17 45.01
C LYS A 300 34.06 -12.44 45.73
N THR A 301 35.18 -12.30 45.02
CA THR A 301 36.52 -12.47 45.59
C THR A 301 36.84 -11.39 46.62
N ARG A 302 36.39 -10.17 46.42
CA ARG A 302 36.58 -9.07 47.37
C ARG A 302 35.75 -9.26 48.64
N SER A 303 34.53 -9.77 48.55
CA SER A 303 33.66 -10.12 49.68
C SER A 303 34.23 -11.29 50.46
N GLU A 304 34.70 -12.34 49.79
CA GLU A 304 35.33 -13.51 50.41
C GLU A 304 36.63 -13.14 51.11
N ARG A 305 37.50 -12.29 50.54
CA ARG A 305 38.69 -11.79 51.21
C ARG A 305 38.37 -11.00 52.48
N ARG A 306 37.40 -10.09 52.45
CA ARG A 306 36.99 -9.34 53.65
C ARG A 306 36.44 -10.25 54.74
N ALA A 307 35.72 -11.33 54.38
CA ALA A 307 35.23 -12.31 55.33
C ALA A 307 36.39 -13.10 56.00
N VAL A 308 37.39 -13.51 55.19
CA VAL A 308 38.59 -14.18 55.68
C VAL A 308 39.43 -13.24 56.59
N ASP A 309 39.63 -12.00 56.14
CA ASP A 309 40.37 -10.99 56.94
C ASP A 309 39.66 -10.73 58.29
N SER A 310 38.33 -10.63 58.28
CA SER A 310 37.56 -10.41 59.53
C SER A 310 37.60 -11.59 60.47
N VAL A 311 37.67 -12.83 59.98
CA VAL A 311 37.87 -14.02 60.79
C VAL A 311 39.28 -14.09 61.37
N PHE A 312 40.28 -13.74 60.56
CA PHE A 312 41.67 -13.71 60.95
C PHE A 312 41.95 -12.67 62.06
N GLU A 313 41.36 -11.46 61.93
CA GLU A 313 41.46 -10.42 62.96
C GLU A 313 40.80 -10.86 64.26
N ARG A 314 39.62 -11.51 64.24
CA ARG A 314 38.94 -12.05 65.43
C ARG A 314 39.78 -13.09 66.11
N THR A 315 40.27 -14.11 65.40
CA THR A 315 41.13 -15.16 65.96
C THR A 315 42.43 -14.61 66.54
N SER A 316 43.02 -13.59 65.89
CA SER A 316 44.24 -12.96 66.38
C SER A 316 43.99 -12.14 67.66
N SER A 317 42.82 -11.50 67.83
CA SER A 317 42.45 -10.82 69.07
C SER A 317 42.14 -11.80 70.21
N GLU A 318 41.47 -12.91 69.96
CA GLU A 318 41.19 -13.96 70.92
C GLU A 318 42.47 -14.64 71.44
N ILE A 319 43.50 -14.85 70.60
CA ILE A 319 44.81 -15.39 70.99
C ILE A 319 45.56 -14.39 71.87
N LYS A 320 45.49 -13.10 71.57
CA LYS A 320 46.12 -12.06 72.45
C LYS A 320 45.43 -11.90 73.76
N GLU A 321 44.10 -12.08 73.86
CA GLU A 321 43.37 -12.09 75.14
C GLU A 321 43.60 -13.35 75.96
N ALA A 322 43.94 -14.50 75.34
CA ALA A 322 44.26 -15.74 76.07
C ALA A 322 45.63 -15.86 76.64
N GLY A 323 46.50 -14.81 76.50
CA GLY A 323 47.73 -14.71 77.22
C GLY A 323 48.86 -15.64 76.76
N TYR A 324 48.94 -16.01 75.49
CA TYR A 324 50.10 -16.66 74.89
C TYR A 324 50.89 -15.71 74.03
#